data_1cbb8fd19e309ea60c10929dd8c26feb
#
_entry.id   1cbb8fd19e309ea60c10929dd8c26feb
#
_cell.length_a   1.000
_cell.length_b   1.000
_cell.length_c   1.000
_cell.angle_alpha   90.00
_cell.angle_beta   90.00
_cell.angle_gamma   90.00
#
_symmetry.space_group_name_H-M   'P 1'
#
loop_
_entity.id
_entity.type
_entity.pdbx_description
1 polymer ?
#
loop_
_entity_poly.entity_id
_entity_poly.type
_entity_poly.pdbx_seq_one_letter_code
_entity_poly.pdbx_strand_id
1 'polypeptide(L)'
;MNKFVKDRHDAFVSAVVDDDWSKVKKYSKKYGVPMPKDEKTMKAGVYKACQYCTDISEEVKGIAMQKCLELGFNPFIKPIEGSDSE
;
A
#
# COMPACT_ATOMS: atom_id res chain seq x y z
N MET A 1 -8.02 -5.83 17.68
CA MET A 1 -7.93 -5.36 16.29
C MET A 1 -9.19 -5.74 15.56
N ASN A 2 -9.84 -4.80 14.89
CA ASN A 2 -11.08 -5.15 14.20
C ASN A 2 -10.77 -5.85 12.88
N LYS A 3 -11.80 -6.46 12.30
CA LYS A 3 -11.61 -7.29 11.12
C LYS A 3 -11.09 -6.51 9.91
N PHE A 4 -11.53 -5.27 9.76
CA PHE A 4 -11.07 -4.45 8.66
C PHE A 4 -9.56 -4.23 8.75
N VAL A 5 -9.07 -3.86 9.93
CA VAL A 5 -7.64 -3.60 10.12
C VAL A 5 -6.83 -4.88 9.92
N LYS A 6 -7.35 -6.00 10.42
CA LYS A 6 -6.66 -7.27 10.27
C LYS A 6 -6.58 -7.68 8.80
N ASP A 7 -7.68 -7.56 8.07
CA ASP A 7 -7.70 -7.92 6.66
C ASP A 7 -6.76 -7.01 5.86
N ARG A 8 -6.75 -5.72 6.17
CA ARG A 8 -5.84 -4.79 5.51
C ARG A 8 -4.39 -5.14 5.80
N HIS A 9 -4.08 -5.42 7.06
CA HIS A 9 -2.73 -5.79 7.45
C HIS A 9 -2.27 -7.03 6.68
N ASP A 10 -3.09 -8.08 6.68
CA ASP A 10 -2.73 -9.32 6.00
C ASP A 10 -2.54 -9.11 4.50
N ALA A 11 -3.43 -8.32 3.89
CA ALA A 11 -3.36 -8.06 2.46
C ALA A 11 -2.10 -7.28 2.10
N PHE A 12 -1.80 -6.23 2.86
CA PHE A 12 -0.66 -5.36 2.56
C PHE A 12 0.66 -6.09 2.82
N VAL A 13 0.75 -6.84 3.92
CA VAL A 13 1.97 -7.57 4.23
C VAL A 13 2.25 -8.63 3.18
N SER A 14 1.22 -9.38 2.76
CA SER A 14 1.39 -10.39 1.73
C SER A 14 1.85 -9.76 0.41
N ALA A 15 1.30 -8.61 0.06
CA ALA A 15 1.67 -7.94 -1.17
C ALA A 15 3.12 -7.45 -1.12
N VAL A 16 3.52 -6.89 0.01
CA VAL A 16 4.87 -6.32 0.14
C VAL A 16 5.92 -7.42 0.24
N VAL A 17 5.69 -8.42 1.06
CA VAL A 17 6.69 -9.44 1.35
C VAL A 17 6.71 -10.54 0.30
N ASP A 18 5.52 -11.02 -0.08
CA ASP A 18 5.41 -12.16 -0.99
C ASP A 18 5.00 -11.79 -2.41
N ASP A 19 4.79 -10.50 -2.66
CA ASP A 19 4.31 -10.02 -3.96
C ASP A 19 2.99 -10.70 -4.33
N ASP A 20 2.19 -11.02 -3.32
CA ASP A 20 0.90 -11.66 -3.50
C ASP A 20 -0.19 -10.61 -3.43
N TRP A 21 -0.70 -10.20 -4.57
CA TRP A 21 -1.68 -9.13 -4.67
C TRP A 21 -3.12 -9.60 -4.65
N SER A 22 -3.33 -10.92 -4.57
CA SER A 22 -4.69 -11.47 -4.56
C SER A 22 -5.46 -11.03 -3.33
N LYS A 23 -4.82 -10.95 -2.18
CA LYS A 23 -5.48 -10.52 -0.95
C LYS A 23 -5.82 -9.03 -0.98
N VAL A 24 -4.99 -8.22 -1.64
CA VAL A 24 -5.30 -6.80 -1.80
C VAL A 24 -6.55 -6.63 -2.64
N LYS A 25 -6.70 -7.42 -3.70
CA LYS A 25 -7.88 -7.35 -4.55
C LYS A 25 -9.13 -7.77 -3.79
N LYS A 26 -9.04 -8.81 -2.97
CA LYS A 26 -10.15 -9.26 -2.15
C LYS A 26 -10.54 -8.21 -1.12
N TYR A 27 -9.54 -7.61 -0.47
CA TYR A 27 -9.76 -6.57 0.52
C TYR A 27 -10.45 -5.37 -0.12
N SER A 28 -9.97 -4.93 -1.28
CA SER A 28 -10.56 -3.82 -1.99
C SER A 28 -12.03 -4.09 -2.30
N LYS A 29 -12.32 -5.28 -2.81
CA LYS A 29 -13.68 -5.63 -3.18
C LYS A 29 -14.58 -5.77 -1.96
N LYS A 30 -14.07 -6.40 -0.90
CA LYS A 30 -14.86 -6.65 0.30
C LYS A 30 -15.28 -5.36 0.99
N TYR A 31 -14.40 -4.38 1.05
CA TYR A 31 -14.65 -3.15 1.79
C TYR A 31 -14.95 -1.94 0.90
N GLY A 32 -15.06 -2.17 -0.42
CA GLY A 32 -15.37 -1.07 -1.32
C GLY A 32 -14.27 -0.02 -1.40
N VAL A 33 -13.04 -0.42 -1.23
CA VAL A 33 -11.91 0.51 -1.28
C VAL A 33 -11.50 0.67 -2.74
N PRO A 34 -11.58 1.90 -3.28
CA PRO A 34 -11.22 2.08 -4.69
C PRO A 34 -9.73 1.90 -4.91
N MET A 35 -9.39 1.30 -6.04
CA MET A 35 -8.01 1.08 -6.42
C MET A 35 -7.76 1.63 -7.81
N PRO A 36 -6.59 2.23 -8.07
CA PRO A 36 -6.25 2.67 -9.41
C PRO A 36 -6.23 1.49 -10.37
N LYS A 37 -6.59 1.74 -11.61
CA LYS A 37 -6.56 0.69 -12.62
C LYS A 37 -5.14 0.37 -13.06
N ASP A 38 -4.27 1.37 -13.06
CA ASP A 38 -2.88 1.16 -13.42
C ASP A 38 -2.19 0.36 -12.32
N GLU A 39 -1.65 -0.78 -12.67
CA GLU A 39 -1.05 -1.68 -11.69
C GLU A 39 0.10 -1.04 -10.92
N LYS A 40 0.96 -0.31 -11.62
CA LYS A 40 2.10 0.34 -10.98
C LYS A 40 1.63 1.39 -9.97
N THR A 41 0.64 2.19 -10.34
CA THR A 41 0.09 3.20 -9.43
C THR A 41 -0.60 2.54 -8.24
N MET A 42 -1.31 1.46 -8.47
CA MET A 42 -1.98 0.73 -7.40
C MET A 42 -0.97 0.17 -6.40
N LYS A 43 0.11 -0.43 -6.90
CA LYS A 43 1.13 -0.98 -6.02
C LYS A 43 1.82 0.13 -5.23
N ALA A 44 2.16 1.24 -5.90
CA ALA A 44 2.77 2.38 -5.22
C ALA A 44 1.86 2.92 -4.12
N GLY A 45 0.55 2.94 -4.38
CA GLY A 45 -0.42 3.40 -3.39
C GLY A 45 -0.40 2.52 -2.13
N VAL A 46 -0.32 1.21 -2.31
CA VAL A 46 -0.24 0.29 -1.16
C VAL A 46 1.07 0.49 -0.40
N TYR A 47 2.19 0.62 -1.12
CA TYR A 47 3.48 0.85 -0.46
C TYR A 47 3.47 2.15 0.34
N LYS A 48 2.88 3.22 -0.21
CA LYS A 48 2.77 4.49 0.50
C LYS A 48 1.88 4.35 1.72
N ALA A 49 0.75 3.66 1.59
CA ALA A 49 -0.17 3.47 2.70
C ALA A 49 0.50 2.74 3.86
N CYS A 50 1.39 1.81 3.56
CA CYS A 50 2.10 1.07 4.61
C CYS A 50 2.89 2.00 5.52
N GLN A 51 3.37 3.14 4.99
CA GLN A 51 4.16 4.07 5.80
C GLN A 51 3.33 4.75 6.87
N TYR A 52 2.01 4.80 6.68
CA TYR A 52 1.13 5.47 7.63
C TYR A 52 0.32 4.50 8.49
N CYS A 53 0.48 3.20 8.28
CA CYS A 53 -0.24 2.20 9.07
C CYS A 53 0.55 1.85 10.32
N THR A 54 -0.03 2.07 11.48
CA THR A 54 0.67 1.79 12.74
C THR A 54 0.74 0.31 13.05
N ASP A 55 -0.10 -0.50 12.41
CA ASP A 55 -0.12 -1.93 12.65
C ASP A 55 0.89 -2.71 11.79
N ILE A 56 1.62 -2.04 10.91
CA ILE A 56 2.61 -2.69 10.06
C ILE A 56 3.99 -2.48 10.65
N SER A 57 4.79 -3.56 10.69
CA SER A 57 6.11 -3.49 11.31
C SER A 57 7.06 -2.60 10.51
N GLU A 58 8.09 -2.11 11.20
CA GLU A 58 9.09 -1.26 10.55
C GLU A 58 9.83 -2.01 9.45
N GLU A 59 10.01 -3.31 9.63
CA GLU A 59 10.67 -4.12 8.60
C GLU A 59 9.88 -4.13 7.32
N VAL A 60 8.57 -4.35 7.42
CA VAL A 60 7.70 -4.38 6.24
C VAL A 60 7.61 -2.99 5.63
N LYS A 61 7.54 -1.94 6.45
CA LYS A 61 7.53 -0.57 5.94
C LYS A 61 8.80 -0.27 5.13
N GLY A 62 9.93 -0.75 5.60
CA GLY A 62 11.20 -0.56 4.89
C GLY A 62 11.18 -1.23 3.53
N ILE A 63 10.68 -2.45 3.47
CA ILE A 63 10.58 -3.17 2.20
C ILE A 63 9.62 -2.44 1.26
N ALA A 64 8.49 -1.99 1.78
CA ALA A 64 7.52 -1.25 0.97
C ALA A 64 8.11 0.05 0.44
N MET A 65 8.86 0.75 1.27
CA MET A 65 9.50 2.00 0.86
C MET A 65 10.47 1.75 -0.29
N GLN A 66 11.30 0.72 -0.16
CA GLN A 66 12.26 0.39 -1.19
C GLN A 66 11.57 0.04 -2.51
N LYS A 67 10.51 -0.75 -2.45
CA LYS A 67 9.78 -1.13 -3.65
C LYS A 67 9.09 0.06 -4.30
N CYS A 68 8.59 0.99 -3.49
CA CYS A 68 7.99 2.21 -3.99
C CYS A 68 8.99 3.04 -4.77
N LEU A 69 10.20 3.19 -4.21
CA LEU A 69 11.26 3.92 -4.88
C LEU A 69 11.67 3.25 -6.19
N GLU A 70 11.69 1.92 -6.21
CA GLU A 70 12.03 1.19 -7.43
C GLU A 70 11.01 1.41 -8.53
N LEU A 71 9.77 1.69 -8.15
CA LEU A 71 8.74 2.01 -9.13
C LEU A 71 8.81 3.47 -9.60
N GLY A 72 9.67 4.27 -8.98
CA GLY A 72 9.82 5.66 -9.35
C GLY A 72 8.89 6.61 -8.61
N PHE A 73 8.31 6.14 -7.52
CA PHE A 73 7.41 6.98 -6.71
C PHE A 73 8.06 7.34 -5.39
N ASN A 74 7.65 8.49 -4.84
CA ASN A 74 8.12 8.91 -3.53
C ASN A 74 7.16 8.37 -2.48
N PRO A 75 7.63 7.53 -1.53
CA PRO A 75 6.72 6.89 -0.56
C PRO A 75 6.11 7.87 0.44
N PHE A 76 6.66 9.06 0.56
CA PHE A 76 6.17 10.02 1.53
C PHE A 76 5.29 11.12 0.95
N ILE A 77 5.11 11.15 -0.37
CA ILE A 77 4.25 12.15 -1.00
C ILE A 77 2.88 11.55 -1.22
N LYS A 78 1.86 12.20 -0.65
CA LYS A 78 0.49 11.74 -0.82
C LYS A 78 0.06 11.96 -2.26
N PRO A 79 -0.74 11.04 -2.79
CA PRO A 79 -1.08 11.11 -4.21
C PRO A 79 -1.74 12.40 -4.64
N ILE A 80 -2.60 12.94 -3.83
CA ILE A 80 -3.31 14.09 -4.25
C ILE A 80 -2.60 15.36 -4.04
N GLU A 81 -1.47 15.33 -3.42
CA GLU A 81 -0.78 16.46 -3.20
C GLU A 81 -0.22 17.04 -4.35
N GLY A 82 -0.18 16.42 -5.29
CA GLY A 82 0.32 16.89 -6.45
C GLY A 82 0.61 18.30 -6.39
N SER A 83 0.23 18.86 -5.87
CA SER A 83 0.51 20.11 -5.82
C SER A 83 1.74 20.50 -5.25
N ASP A 84 2.05 20.35 -5.20
CA ASP A 84 2.82 20.76 -4.84
C ASP A 84 3.68 20.75 -5.11
N SER A 85 3.80 20.96 -5.40
CA SER A 85 4.47 21.02 -5.64
C SER A 85 5.09 21.39 -5.53
N GLU A 86 5.29 21.64 -5.32
CA GLU A 86 5.99 22.06 -5.21
C GLU A 86 6.44 22.19 -5.39
#